data_aab362a4b61d24265ddc6f350f7e4d1a
#
_entry.id   aab362a4b61d24265ddc6f350f7e4d1a
#
_cell.length_a   1.000
_cell.length_b   1.000
_cell.length_c   1.000
_cell.angle_alpha   90.00
_cell.angle_beta   90.00
_cell.angle_gamma   90.00
#
_symmetry.space_group_name_H-M   'P 1'
#
loop_
_entity.id
_entity.type
_entity.pdbx_description
1 polymer ?
#
loop_
_entity_poly.entity_id
_entity_poly.type
_entity_poly.pdbx_seq_one_letter_code
_entity_poly.pdbx_strand_id
1 'polypeptide(L)'
;MPTLDAIQINDTVIKQDGSEFSLWYNDTRYMCENINTMESLKELQSQIDIAKGHVVCTGLGFLLREEKLLEKEEVECVVVIEKNKDVIDMQRKLNPEIMDKLFIINDDANLYEGKCDTLLIDHFEDYEDNKLPIVTNCCKNIQHKQMLYWDIFADYKRYANYQELRKQFVTLPNFTPSQFYKYVERDES
;
A
#
# COMPACT_ATOMS: atom_id res chain seq x y z
N MET A 1 8.23 8.91 -21.10
CA MET A 1 8.73 7.67 -20.50
C MET A 1 8.92 6.66 -21.61
N PRO A 2 9.97 5.83 -21.62
CA PRO A 2 10.07 4.77 -22.60
C PRO A 2 8.89 3.81 -22.38
N THR A 3 8.25 3.39 -23.45
CA THR A 3 7.24 2.33 -23.44
C THR A 3 7.94 1.03 -23.03
N LEU A 4 7.69 0.58 -21.82
CA LEU A 4 8.15 -0.71 -21.33
C LEU A 4 7.18 -1.77 -21.85
N ASP A 5 7.54 -2.50 -22.89
CA ASP A 5 6.68 -3.59 -23.42
C ASP A 5 6.54 -4.74 -22.41
N ALA A 6 7.60 -5.15 -21.76
CA ALA A 6 7.62 -6.04 -20.60
C ALA A 6 9.02 -6.12 -19.96
N ILE A 7 9.11 -6.25 -18.64
CA ILE A 7 10.34 -6.60 -17.93
C ILE A 7 10.09 -7.88 -17.17
N GLN A 8 11.00 -8.85 -17.32
CA GLN A 8 10.91 -10.13 -16.65
C GLN A 8 12.15 -10.40 -15.80
N ILE A 9 11.92 -10.90 -14.59
CA ILE A 9 12.93 -11.52 -13.71
C ILE A 9 12.32 -12.81 -13.18
N ASN A 10 12.94 -13.95 -13.50
CA ASN A 10 12.42 -15.27 -13.18
C ASN A 10 10.95 -15.41 -13.65
N ASP A 11 10.05 -15.73 -12.72
CA ASP A 11 8.62 -15.91 -12.96
C ASP A 11 7.81 -14.62 -12.77
N THR A 12 8.48 -13.50 -12.48
CA THR A 12 7.86 -12.19 -12.27
C THR A 12 8.01 -11.31 -13.51
N VAL A 13 6.88 -10.76 -13.99
CA VAL A 13 6.81 -9.92 -15.19
C VAL A 13 6.05 -8.64 -14.89
N ILE A 14 6.62 -7.49 -15.24
CA ILE A 14 5.90 -6.22 -15.32
C ILE A 14 5.50 -6.00 -16.78
N LYS A 15 4.21 -5.75 -17.01
CA LYS A 15 3.66 -5.38 -18.32
C LYS A 15 3.08 -3.97 -18.24
N GLN A 16 3.18 -3.25 -19.33
CA GLN A 16 2.53 -1.94 -19.50
C GLN A 16 1.56 -2.03 -20.69
N ASP A 17 0.31 -1.62 -20.45
CA ASP A 17 -0.70 -1.44 -21.49
C ASP A 17 -1.29 -0.03 -21.36
N GLY A 18 -0.86 0.87 -22.22
CA GLY A 18 -1.20 2.30 -22.11
C GLY A 18 -0.74 2.91 -20.79
N SER A 19 -1.68 3.31 -19.94
CA SER A 19 -1.44 3.87 -18.60
C SER A 19 -1.53 2.84 -17.47
N GLU A 20 -1.86 1.60 -17.80
CA GLU A 20 -1.96 0.52 -16.83
C GLU A 20 -0.64 -0.24 -16.72
N PHE A 21 -0.17 -0.40 -15.48
CA PHE A 21 0.94 -1.28 -15.15
C PHE A 21 0.39 -2.50 -14.44
N SER A 22 0.88 -3.68 -14.80
CA SER A 22 0.49 -4.93 -14.16
C SER A 22 1.71 -5.75 -13.79
N LEU A 23 1.68 -6.34 -12.61
CA LEU A 23 2.67 -7.26 -12.08
C LEU A 23 2.10 -8.67 -12.14
N TRP A 24 2.83 -9.59 -12.77
CA TRP A 24 2.46 -10.99 -12.95
C TRP A 24 3.49 -11.88 -12.29
N TYR A 25 3.02 -12.96 -11.66
CA TYR A 25 3.85 -14.00 -11.09
C TYR A 25 3.26 -15.37 -11.44
N ASN A 26 4.06 -16.26 -12.04
CA ASN A 26 3.60 -17.58 -12.53
C ASN A 26 2.33 -17.45 -13.40
N ASP A 27 2.34 -16.55 -14.40
CA ASP A 27 1.20 -16.26 -15.29
C ASP A 27 -0.10 -15.80 -14.60
N THR A 28 -0.07 -15.57 -13.31
CA THR A 28 -1.18 -14.97 -12.55
C THR A 28 -0.92 -13.49 -12.33
N ARG A 29 -1.91 -12.63 -12.61
CA ARG A 29 -1.82 -11.20 -12.32
C ARG A 29 -1.88 -11.01 -10.80
N TYR A 30 -0.81 -10.44 -10.27
CA TYR A 30 -0.63 -10.23 -8.84
C TYR A 30 -1.08 -8.84 -8.40
N MET A 31 -0.90 -7.86 -9.28
CA MET A 31 -1.22 -6.46 -9.03
C MET A 31 -1.50 -5.76 -10.36
N CYS A 32 -2.39 -4.79 -10.33
CA CYS A 32 -2.66 -3.91 -11.44
C CYS A 32 -2.85 -2.48 -10.91
N GLU A 33 -2.10 -1.53 -11.45
CA GLU A 33 -2.28 -0.12 -11.14
C GLU A 33 -2.60 0.67 -12.41
N ASN A 34 -3.74 1.32 -12.39
CA ASN A 34 -4.05 2.37 -13.34
C ASN A 34 -3.87 3.73 -12.65
N ILE A 35 -2.67 4.28 -12.77
CA ILE A 35 -2.26 5.53 -12.13
C ILE A 35 -3.08 6.77 -12.54
N ASN A 36 -3.98 6.62 -13.51
CA ASN A 36 -4.83 7.71 -14.00
C ASN A 36 -6.27 7.64 -13.50
N THR A 37 -6.64 6.64 -12.70
CA THR A 37 -7.98 6.65 -12.10
C THR A 37 -8.02 7.63 -10.93
N MET A 38 -9.06 8.45 -10.86
CA MET A 38 -9.24 9.40 -9.76
C MET A 38 -9.36 8.69 -8.41
N GLU A 39 -9.86 7.46 -8.40
CA GLU A 39 -10.05 6.66 -7.19
C GLU A 39 -8.70 6.19 -6.63
N SER A 40 -7.83 5.61 -7.47
CA SER A 40 -6.48 5.22 -7.06
C SER A 40 -5.63 6.42 -6.61
N LEU A 41 -5.75 7.57 -7.27
CA LEU A 41 -5.05 8.79 -6.87
C LEU A 41 -5.52 9.33 -5.51
N LYS A 42 -6.81 9.26 -5.21
CA LYS A 42 -7.37 9.66 -3.91
C LYS A 42 -6.89 8.73 -2.79
N GLU A 43 -6.91 7.44 -3.03
CA GLU A 43 -6.43 6.43 -2.07
C GLU A 43 -4.95 6.66 -1.75
N LEU A 44 -4.12 6.75 -2.80
CA LEU A 44 -2.70 7.05 -2.68
C LEU A 44 -2.47 8.36 -1.91
N GLN A 45 -3.16 9.44 -2.27
CA GLN A 45 -3.03 10.73 -1.61
C GLN A 45 -3.41 10.67 -0.13
N SER A 46 -4.45 9.90 0.22
CA SER A 46 -4.86 9.74 1.61
C SER A 46 -3.79 9.10 2.48
N GLN A 47 -3.10 8.09 1.95
CA GLN A 47 -1.99 7.43 2.62
C GLN A 47 -0.79 8.38 2.80
N ILE A 48 -0.47 9.13 1.75
CA ILE A 48 0.60 10.14 1.80
C ILE A 48 0.27 11.23 2.83
N ASP A 49 -0.96 11.75 2.83
CA ASP A 49 -1.36 12.86 3.70
C ASP A 49 -1.18 12.54 5.20
N ILE A 50 -1.51 11.31 5.61
CA ILE A 50 -1.39 10.92 7.03
C ILE A 50 0.04 10.53 7.43
N ALA A 51 0.87 10.11 6.48
CA ALA A 51 2.18 9.54 6.77
C ALA A 51 3.11 10.55 7.45
N LYS A 52 3.75 10.12 8.54
CA LYS A 52 4.75 10.88 9.30
C LYS A 52 5.62 9.98 10.16
N GLY A 53 6.79 10.47 10.53
CA GLY A 53 7.76 9.77 11.37
C GLY A 53 8.31 8.53 10.69
N HIS A 54 8.43 7.43 11.41
CA HIS A 54 8.82 6.14 10.87
C HIS A 54 7.61 5.48 10.20
N VAL A 55 7.66 5.30 8.89
CA VAL A 55 6.59 4.71 8.08
C VAL A 55 6.95 3.28 7.74
N VAL A 56 6.05 2.35 8.03
CA VAL A 56 6.12 0.95 7.54
C VAL A 56 5.07 0.77 6.47
N CYS A 57 5.51 0.36 5.28
CA CYS A 57 4.67 -0.04 4.16
C CYS A 57 4.72 -1.57 4.00
N THR A 58 3.60 -2.21 3.75
CA THR A 58 3.56 -3.63 3.38
C THR A 58 3.24 -3.75 1.90
N GLY A 59 4.03 -4.57 1.19
CA GLY A 59 4.02 -4.62 -0.27
C GLY A 59 4.83 -3.49 -0.91
N LEU A 60 5.68 -3.84 -1.88
CA LEU A 60 6.55 -2.88 -2.58
C LEU A 60 5.90 -2.34 -3.87
N GLY A 61 5.19 -3.18 -4.59
CA GLY A 61 4.50 -2.81 -5.83
C GLY A 61 5.36 -2.02 -6.82
N PHE A 62 4.80 -0.91 -7.30
CA PHE A 62 5.44 -0.04 -8.30
C PHE A 62 6.16 1.19 -7.72
N LEU A 63 6.33 1.28 -6.41
CA LEU A 63 7.01 2.39 -5.71
C LEU A 63 6.31 3.76 -5.77
N LEU A 64 5.10 3.86 -6.30
CA LEU A 64 4.41 5.14 -6.46
C LEU A 64 4.17 5.85 -5.13
N ARG A 65 3.80 5.10 -4.11
CA ARG A 65 3.60 5.59 -2.74
C ARG A 65 4.93 5.95 -2.10
N GLU A 66 5.90 5.06 -2.17
CA GLU A 66 7.19 5.19 -1.54
C GLU A 66 7.95 6.42 -2.04
N GLU A 67 7.93 6.69 -3.35
CA GLU A 67 8.51 7.88 -3.94
C GLU A 67 7.95 9.16 -3.31
N LYS A 68 6.62 9.25 -3.18
CA LYS A 68 5.96 10.41 -2.58
C LYS A 68 6.20 10.53 -1.08
N LEU A 69 6.31 9.43 -0.37
CA LEU A 69 6.65 9.43 1.06
C LEU A 69 8.06 9.96 1.30
N LEU A 70 9.02 9.63 0.44
CA LEU A 70 10.41 10.12 0.53
C LEU A 70 10.55 11.63 0.25
N GLU A 71 9.58 12.25 -0.43
CA GLU A 71 9.53 13.69 -0.68
C GLU A 71 8.96 14.49 0.53
N LYS A 72 8.40 13.81 1.52
CA LYS A 72 7.65 14.43 2.60
C LYS A 72 8.52 14.74 3.81
N GLU A 73 8.58 16.02 4.23
CA GLU A 73 9.42 16.48 5.35
C GLU A 73 9.06 15.81 6.69
N GLU A 74 7.79 15.45 6.90
CA GLU A 74 7.34 14.81 8.13
C GLU A 74 7.65 13.31 8.19
N VAL A 75 8.16 12.70 7.11
CA VAL A 75 8.56 11.30 7.05
C VAL A 75 10.07 11.20 7.32
N GLU A 76 10.43 10.50 8.38
CA GLU A 76 11.83 10.35 8.80
C GLU A 76 12.51 9.18 8.08
N CYS A 77 11.79 8.08 7.90
CA CYS A 77 12.24 6.92 7.14
C CYS A 77 11.06 6.08 6.65
N VAL A 78 11.30 5.34 5.57
CA VAL A 78 10.33 4.41 4.98
C VAL A 78 10.92 3.01 4.99
N VAL A 79 10.26 2.10 5.69
CA VAL A 79 10.55 0.67 5.72
C VAL A 79 9.51 -0.04 4.86
N VAL A 80 9.94 -0.88 3.94
CA VAL A 80 9.02 -1.66 3.09
C VAL A 80 9.25 -3.15 3.34
N ILE A 81 8.16 -3.86 3.64
CA ILE A 81 8.16 -5.31 3.84
C ILE A 81 7.58 -5.95 2.58
N GLU A 82 8.42 -6.68 1.85
CA GLU A 82 8.05 -7.35 0.60
C GLU A 82 8.47 -8.82 0.64
N LYS A 83 7.52 -9.73 0.45
CA LYS A 83 7.80 -11.17 0.48
C LYS A 83 8.47 -11.68 -0.79
N ASN A 84 8.17 -11.07 -1.94
CA ASN A 84 8.66 -11.52 -3.22
C ASN A 84 10.01 -10.88 -3.55
N LYS A 85 11.07 -11.69 -3.45
CA LYS A 85 12.43 -11.24 -3.77
C LYS A 85 12.60 -10.77 -5.21
N ASP A 86 11.89 -11.36 -6.16
CA ASP A 86 11.98 -10.97 -7.57
C ASP A 86 11.43 -9.57 -7.81
N VAL A 87 10.37 -9.17 -7.08
CA VAL A 87 9.84 -7.81 -7.10
C VAL A 87 10.89 -6.83 -6.56
N ILE A 88 11.56 -7.17 -5.45
CA ILE A 88 12.64 -6.35 -4.88
C ILE A 88 13.78 -6.19 -5.90
N ASP A 89 14.25 -7.28 -6.48
CA ASP A 89 15.37 -7.28 -7.43
C ASP A 89 15.01 -6.51 -8.71
N MET A 90 13.75 -6.59 -9.15
CA MET A 90 13.23 -5.85 -10.28
C MET A 90 13.21 -4.34 -10.00
N GLN A 91 12.70 -3.93 -8.85
CA GLN A 91 12.66 -2.52 -8.47
C GLN A 91 14.07 -1.93 -8.28
N ARG A 92 15.01 -2.69 -7.75
CA ARG A 92 16.42 -2.28 -7.69
C ARG A 92 17.04 -2.01 -9.06
N LYS A 93 16.63 -2.77 -10.06
CA LYS A 93 17.08 -2.56 -11.45
C LYS A 93 16.43 -1.33 -12.08
N LEU A 94 15.13 -1.14 -11.86
CA LEU A 94 14.33 -0.10 -12.51
C LEU A 94 14.49 1.26 -11.85
N ASN A 95 14.53 1.29 -10.52
CA ASN A 95 14.44 2.49 -9.70
C ASN A 95 15.52 2.50 -8.61
N PRO A 96 16.81 2.35 -8.96
CA PRO A 96 17.89 2.22 -7.97
C PRO A 96 17.94 3.42 -7.01
N GLU A 97 17.73 4.64 -7.50
CA GLU A 97 17.81 5.85 -6.69
C GLU A 97 16.72 5.96 -5.61
N ILE A 98 15.53 5.38 -5.86
CA ILE A 98 14.45 5.29 -4.88
C ILE A 98 14.76 4.16 -3.90
N MET A 99 15.13 2.99 -4.42
CA MET A 99 15.41 1.80 -3.62
C MET A 99 16.55 2.00 -2.63
N ASP A 100 17.56 2.81 -2.97
CA ASP A 100 18.69 3.14 -2.08
C ASP A 100 18.28 4.02 -0.88
N LYS A 101 17.13 4.67 -0.94
CA LYS A 101 16.58 5.49 0.15
C LYS A 101 15.59 4.73 1.05
N LEU A 102 15.20 3.54 0.66
CA LEU A 102 14.24 2.70 1.38
C LEU A 102 14.95 1.63 2.22
N PHE A 103 14.38 1.31 3.38
CA PHE A 103 14.76 0.14 4.16
C PHE A 103 13.90 -1.05 3.73
N ILE A 104 14.44 -1.93 2.89
CA ILE A 104 13.71 -3.08 2.37
C ILE A 104 13.94 -4.30 3.25
N ILE A 105 12.85 -4.91 3.70
CA ILE A 105 12.84 -6.17 4.46
C ILE A 105 12.17 -7.22 3.58
N ASN A 106 12.94 -8.27 3.22
CA ASN A 106 12.39 -9.39 2.46
C ASN A 106 11.79 -10.41 3.43
N ASP A 107 10.51 -10.24 3.74
CA ASP A 107 9.78 -11.09 4.70
C ASP A 107 8.27 -11.05 4.39
N ASP A 108 7.52 -11.96 5.01
CA ASP A 108 6.05 -11.92 4.98
C ASP A 108 5.53 -10.89 5.99
N ALA A 109 4.83 -9.88 5.50
CA ALA A 109 4.25 -8.82 6.34
C ALA A 109 3.24 -9.33 7.38
N ASN A 110 2.63 -10.50 7.13
CA ASN A 110 1.75 -11.15 8.11
C ASN A 110 2.50 -11.73 9.32
N LEU A 111 3.79 -11.98 9.18
CA LEU A 111 4.64 -12.57 10.22
C LEU A 111 5.60 -11.54 10.84
N TYR A 112 5.78 -10.40 10.17
CA TYR A 112 6.70 -9.36 10.62
C TYR A 112 6.21 -8.72 11.92
N GLU A 113 7.10 -8.60 12.89
CA GLU A 113 6.88 -7.91 14.16
C GLU A 113 7.72 -6.64 14.21
N GLY A 114 7.11 -5.51 14.58
CA GLY A 114 7.83 -4.25 14.58
C GLY A 114 7.07 -3.11 15.22
N LYS A 115 7.64 -1.89 15.04
CA LYS A 115 7.06 -0.66 15.55
C LYS A 115 7.28 0.49 14.57
N CYS A 116 6.25 1.33 14.40
CA CYS A 116 6.30 2.52 13.56
C CYS A 116 5.39 3.64 14.09
N ASP A 117 5.45 4.79 13.45
CA ASP A 117 4.49 5.88 13.67
C ASP A 117 3.30 5.73 12.73
N THR A 118 3.56 5.38 11.46
CA THR A 118 2.52 5.16 10.44
C THR A 118 2.67 3.77 9.82
N LEU A 119 1.59 3.01 9.79
CA LEU A 119 1.49 1.72 9.10
C LEU A 119 0.59 1.85 7.87
N LEU A 120 1.12 1.52 6.69
CA LEU A 120 0.40 1.53 5.41
C LEU A 120 0.36 0.11 4.86
N ILE A 121 -0.84 -0.49 4.81
CA ILE A 121 -1.03 -1.89 4.46
C ILE A 121 -1.54 -2.01 3.03
N ASP A 122 -0.76 -2.70 2.17
CA ASP A 122 -1.06 -2.86 0.75
C ASP A 122 -0.35 -4.10 0.16
N HIS A 123 -0.53 -5.28 0.79
CA HIS A 123 0.01 -6.55 0.30
C HIS A 123 -1.11 -7.57 0.05
N PHE A 124 -2.26 -7.06 -0.43
CA PHE A 124 -3.42 -7.87 -0.77
C PHE A 124 -3.25 -8.49 -2.16
N GLU A 125 -3.81 -9.68 -2.35
CA GLU A 125 -3.95 -10.25 -3.67
C GLU A 125 -5.15 -9.61 -4.39
N ASP A 126 -5.07 -9.42 -5.70
CA ASP A 126 -6.07 -8.69 -6.55
C ASP A 126 -7.54 -9.14 -6.35
N TYR A 127 -7.76 -10.31 -5.75
CA TYR A 127 -9.09 -10.93 -5.62
C TYR A 127 -9.55 -11.12 -4.16
N GLU A 128 -8.86 -10.52 -3.20
CA GLU A 128 -9.28 -10.64 -1.81
C GLU A 128 -10.49 -9.75 -1.50
N ASP A 129 -11.67 -10.38 -1.48
CA ASP A 129 -12.93 -9.70 -1.12
C ASP A 129 -12.98 -9.27 0.36
N ASN A 130 -12.15 -9.83 1.23
CA ASN A 130 -12.12 -9.51 2.65
C ASN A 130 -10.70 -9.30 3.16
N LYS A 131 -10.25 -8.07 3.17
CA LYS A 131 -8.92 -7.65 3.63
C LYS A 131 -8.77 -7.59 5.16
N LEU A 132 -9.88 -7.59 5.90
CA LEU A 132 -9.89 -7.38 7.35
C LEU A 132 -9.05 -8.38 8.17
N PRO A 133 -9.01 -9.68 7.87
CA PRO A 133 -8.14 -10.60 8.58
C PRO A 133 -6.66 -10.25 8.48
N ILE A 134 -6.21 -9.87 7.28
CA ILE A 134 -4.83 -9.46 6.99
C ILE A 134 -4.51 -8.17 7.74
N VAL A 135 -5.37 -7.13 7.60
CA VAL A 135 -5.23 -5.86 8.30
C VAL A 135 -5.16 -6.07 9.81
N THR A 136 -6.07 -6.88 10.36
CA THR A 136 -6.10 -7.18 11.80
C THR A 136 -4.82 -7.86 12.27
N ASN A 137 -4.29 -8.79 11.47
CA ASN A 137 -3.04 -9.49 11.78
C ASN A 137 -1.83 -8.53 11.78
N CYS A 138 -1.70 -7.72 10.75
CA CYS A 138 -0.64 -6.70 10.70
C CYS A 138 -0.72 -5.72 11.88
N CYS A 139 -1.93 -5.26 12.23
CA CYS A 139 -2.14 -4.36 13.36
C CYS A 139 -1.82 -4.98 14.72
N LYS A 140 -1.89 -6.31 14.87
CA LYS A 140 -1.47 -7.01 16.08
C LYS A 140 0.06 -7.13 16.18
N ASN A 141 0.72 -7.38 15.05
CA ASN A 141 2.13 -7.67 15.01
C ASN A 141 2.99 -6.38 14.92
N ILE A 142 2.46 -5.32 14.30
CA ILE A 142 3.18 -4.06 14.10
C ILE A 142 2.55 -2.99 14.99
N GLN A 143 3.26 -2.60 16.05
CA GLN A 143 2.82 -1.50 16.91
C GLN A 143 2.91 -0.18 16.15
N HIS A 144 1.80 0.57 16.08
CA HIS A 144 1.71 1.80 15.31
C HIS A 144 0.86 2.87 16.03
N LYS A 145 1.02 4.15 15.64
CA LYS A 145 0.21 5.26 16.14
C LYS A 145 -0.97 5.56 15.24
N GLN A 146 -0.82 5.31 13.95
CA GLN A 146 -1.88 5.46 12.94
C GLN A 146 -1.67 4.46 11.81
N MET A 147 -2.76 4.13 11.10
CA MET A 147 -2.69 3.22 9.95
C MET A 147 -3.75 3.54 8.90
N LEU A 148 -3.45 3.19 7.65
CA LEU A 148 -4.41 3.03 6.57
C LEU A 148 -4.08 1.73 5.81
N TYR A 149 -5.08 1.19 5.12
CA TYR A 149 -4.88 0.11 4.18
C TYR A 149 -5.52 0.46 2.83
N TRP A 150 -5.00 -0.15 1.76
CA TRP A 150 -5.51 0.06 0.41
C TRP A 150 -6.97 -0.42 0.29
N ASP A 151 -7.80 0.34 -0.44
CA ASP A 151 -9.25 0.14 -0.58
C ASP A 151 -10.09 0.38 0.70
N ILE A 152 -9.57 1.03 1.71
CA ILE A 152 -10.34 1.32 2.93
C ILE A 152 -11.64 2.08 2.61
N PHE A 153 -11.63 2.96 1.61
CA PHE A 153 -12.82 3.74 1.22
C PHE A 153 -13.83 2.91 0.43
N ALA A 154 -13.36 1.99 -0.43
CA ALA A 154 -14.21 1.03 -1.14
C ALA A 154 -14.87 0.07 -0.15
N ASP A 155 -14.11 -0.43 0.81
CA ASP A 155 -14.64 -1.27 1.90
C ASP A 155 -15.66 -0.52 2.74
N TYR A 156 -15.43 0.75 3.04
CA TYR A 156 -16.41 1.58 3.75
C TYR A 156 -17.72 1.72 2.97
N LYS A 157 -17.68 2.00 1.68
CA LYS A 157 -18.87 2.09 0.82
C LYS A 157 -19.61 0.74 0.72
N ARG A 158 -18.87 -0.37 0.67
CA ARG A 158 -19.40 -1.73 0.57
C ARG A 158 -20.08 -2.17 1.87
N TYR A 159 -19.51 -1.83 3.00
CA TYR A 159 -20.04 -2.12 4.33
C TYR A 159 -20.79 -0.90 4.85
N ALA A 160 -22.01 -0.65 4.34
CA ALA A 160 -22.84 0.54 4.57
C ALA A 160 -23.15 0.88 6.05
N ASN A 161 -22.48 0.24 7.00
CA ASN A 161 -22.60 0.49 8.41
C ASN A 161 -21.23 0.66 9.07
N TYR A 162 -20.73 1.90 9.07
CA TYR A 162 -19.49 2.29 9.72
C TYR A 162 -19.37 1.80 11.17
N GLN A 163 -20.49 1.64 11.88
CA GLN A 163 -20.46 1.11 13.25
C GLN A 163 -20.05 -0.36 13.28
N GLU A 164 -20.35 -1.14 12.27
CA GLU A 164 -19.92 -2.52 12.18
C GLU A 164 -18.42 -2.63 11.84
N LEU A 165 -17.95 -1.84 10.87
CA LEU A 165 -16.53 -1.65 10.63
C LEU A 165 -15.80 -1.18 11.90
N ARG A 166 -16.33 -0.16 12.58
CA ARG A 166 -15.74 0.35 13.81
C ARG A 166 -15.68 -0.68 14.93
N LYS A 167 -16.64 -1.58 15.05
CA LYS A 167 -16.60 -2.70 16.02
C LYS A 167 -15.49 -3.72 15.66
N GLN A 168 -15.28 -3.97 14.37
CA GLN A 168 -14.19 -4.81 13.88
C GLN A 168 -12.83 -4.09 13.98
N PHE A 169 -12.81 -2.78 13.84
CA PHE A 169 -11.64 -1.89 13.95
C PHE A 169 -11.43 -1.30 15.36
N VAL A 170 -12.15 -1.71 16.39
CA VAL A 170 -11.96 -1.22 17.78
C VAL A 170 -10.54 -1.44 18.31
N THR A 171 -9.78 -2.30 17.63
CA THR A 171 -8.34 -2.46 17.88
C THR A 171 -7.45 -1.57 17.01
N LEU A 172 -8.01 -0.78 16.08
CA LEU A 172 -7.23 0.19 15.29
C LEU A 172 -7.10 1.48 16.11
N PRO A 173 -5.98 1.71 16.81
CA PRO A 173 -5.83 2.91 17.61
C PRO A 173 -5.77 4.12 16.69
N ASN A 174 -6.65 5.10 16.93
CA ASN A 174 -6.58 6.46 16.40
C ASN A 174 -6.98 6.71 14.95
N PHE A 175 -7.78 5.87 14.33
CA PHE A 175 -8.50 6.28 13.15
C PHE A 175 -9.54 7.35 13.55
N THR A 176 -9.20 8.63 13.43
CA THR A 176 -10.17 9.67 13.77
C THR A 176 -11.23 9.73 12.66
N PRO A 177 -12.52 9.66 13.00
CA PRO A 177 -13.59 9.80 12.02
C PRO A 177 -13.43 11.05 11.12
N SER A 178 -12.88 12.14 11.65
CA SER A 178 -12.66 13.38 10.91
C SER A 178 -11.67 13.26 9.75
N GLN A 179 -10.63 12.44 9.86
CA GLN A 179 -9.69 12.20 8.75
C GLN A 179 -10.36 11.37 7.66
N PHE A 180 -11.16 10.39 8.04
CA PHE A 180 -11.90 9.54 7.13
C PHE A 180 -12.99 10.31 6.37
N TYR A 181 -13.82 11.09 7.04
CA TYR A 181 -14.87 11.91 6.43
C TYR A 181 -14.33 12.93 5.43
N LYS A 182 -13.14 13.47 5.64
CA LYS A 182 -12.50 14.39 4.71
C LYS A 182 -12.36 13.81 3.29
N TYR A 183 -12.22 12.50 3.15
CA TYR A 183 -12.05 11.81 1.87
C TYR A 183 -13.34 11.21 1.33
N VAL A 184 -14.27 10.80 2.20
CA VAL A 184 -15.54 10.17 1.82
C VAL A 184 -16.60 11.20 1.42
N GLU A 185 -16.72 12.32 2.14
CA GLU A 185 -17.76 13.34 1.88
C GLU A 185 -17.52 14.21 0.63
N ARG A 186 -16.31 14.17 0.04
CA ARG A 186 -16.00 14.94 -1.17
C ARG A 186 -16.56 14.36 -2.47
N ASP A 187 -17.17 13.19 -2.45
CA ASP A 187 -17.75 12.54 -3.64
C ASP A 187 -19.21 12.87 -3.89
N GLU A 188 -19.86 13.70 -3.05
CA GLU A 188 -21.29 14.10 -3.23
C GLU A 188 -21.49 15.49 -3.85
N SER A 189 -20.43 16.09 -4.46
CA SER A 189 -20.52 17.40 -5.10
C SER A 189 -20.18 17.37 -6.57
#